data_4e25e7688db0e65555160303ba118fbb
#
_entry.id   4e25e7688db0e65555160303ba118fbb
#
_cell.length_a   1.000
_cell.length_b   1.000
_cell.length_c   1.000
_cell.angle_alpha   90.00
_cell.angle_beta   90.00
_cell.angle_gamma   90.00
#
_symmetry.space_group_name_H-M   'P 1'
#
loop_
_entity.id
_entity.type
_entity.pdbx_description
1 polymer ?
#
loop_
_entity_poly.entity_id
_entity_poly.type
_entity_poly.pdbx_seq_one_letter_code
_entity_poly.pdbx_strand_id
1 'polypeptide(L)'
;MSKSLEKLPNTIWVLAAGLLCVGAGQSIVFITIPPIARDLGLNEIQIGSIFATSALAWMILSPIWGSLSDSIGRKKIVIVGLSGFAISLILFSFTISLGQSGLLTGTFLFLLLVSARLLNGIFGSATRPSSGGWVADISSIEARSRAFARLDSGFSMGRILGPAVAGLLLLISYTAPFFFFAMGAFIVIIFVSLQKTPPMIFQEKKIKKLTLFDARVWPFLIISAGFGVSNAALVQTS
;
A
#
# COMPACT_ATOMS: atom_id res chain seq x y z
N MET A 1 12.44 -1.70 38.56
CA MET A 1 11.44 -0.63 38.32
C MET A 1 10.72 -0.92 37.00
N SER A 2 9.54 -1.52 37.11
CA SER A 2 8.68 -1.78 35.93
C SER A 2 8.07 -0.46 35.47
N LYS A 3 8.64 0.19 34.44
CA LYS A 3 7.92 1.23 33.70
C LYS A 3 6.69 0.57 33.10
N SER A 4 5.51 0.90 33.62
CA SER A 4 4.23 0.48 33.07
C SER A 4 4.26 0.70 31.55
N LEU A 5 4.05 -0.36 30.79
CA LEU A 5 3.99 -0.30 29.34
C LEU A 5 2.89 0.71 28.97
N GLU A 6 3.28 1.89 28.54
CA GLU A 6 2.35 2.92 28.09
C GLU A 6 1.43 2.32 27.02
N LYS A 7 0.13 2.34 27.26
CA LYS A 7 -0.87 1.83 26.32
C LYS A 7 -0.83 2.65 25.05
N LEU A 8 -0.52 1.98 23.93
CA LEU A 8 -0.54 2.64 22.62
C LEU A 8 -1.97 3.08 22.26
N PRO A 9 -2.14 4.27 21.69
CA PRO A 9 -3.44 4.77 21.25
C PRO A 9 -4.16 3.81 20.29
N ASN A 10 -5.48 3.70 20.40
CA ASN A 10 -6.30 2.84 19.53
C ASN A 10 -6.14 3.19 18.05
N THR A 11 -5.82 4.44 17.74
CA THR A 11 -5.52 4.92 16.37
C THR A 11 -4.43 4.10 15.71
N ILE A 12 -3.40 3.66 16.44
CA ILE A 12 -2.30 2.84 15.88
C ILE A 12 -2.81 1.50 15.37
N TRP A 13 -3.75 0.88 16.08
CA TRP A 13 -4.36 -0.37 15.64
C TRP A 13 -5.22 -0.20 14.39
N VAL A 14 -5.96 0.89 14.30
CA VAL A 14 -6.76 1.22 13.12
C VAL A 14 -5.86 1.46 11.90
N LEU A 15 -4.75 2.19 12.08
CA LEU A 15 -3.77 2.41 11.02
C LEU A 15 -3.07 1.11 10.61
N ALA A 16 -2.72 0.24 11.58
CA ALA A 16 -2.15 -1.08 11.31
C ALA A 16 -3.12 -1.97 10.53
N ALA A 17 -4.43 -1.93 10.85
CA ALA A 17 -5.46 -2.62 10.07
C ALA A 17 -5.55 -2.10 8.63
N GLY A 18 -5.43 -0.79 8.43
CA GLY A 18 -5.35 -0.20 7.08
C GLY A 18 -4.14 -0.70 6.30
N LEU A 19 -2.98 -0.73 6.92
CA LEU A 19 -1.78 -1.27 6.28
C LEU A 19 -1.85 -2.79 6.08
N LEU A 20 -2.55 -3.53 6.92
CA LEU A 20 -2.85 -4.95 6.70
C LEU A 20 -3.65 -5.14 5.41
N CYS A 21 -4.71 -4.37 5.20
CA CYS A 21 -5.49 -4.42 3.97
C CYS A 21 -4.63 -4.09 2.74
N VAL A 22 -3.79 -3.05 2.83
CA VAL A 22 -2.89 -2.66 1.72
C VAL A 22 -1.86 -3.75 1.45
N GLY A 23 -1.24 -4.31 2.48
CA GLY A 23 -0.25 -5.39 2.36
C GLY A 23 -0.85 -6.66 1.73
N ALA A 24 -2.04 -7.06 2.20
CA ALA A 24 -2.77 -8.19 1.66
C ALA A 24 -3.17 -7.97 0.19
N GLY A 25 -3.75 -6.82 -0.13
CA GLY A 25 -4.14 -6.52 -1.51
C GLY A 25 -2.95 -6.45 -2.46
N GLN A 26 -1.78 -5.96 -2.01
CA GLN A 26 -0.58 -6.00 -2.84
C GLN A 26 -0.14 -7.44 -3.13
N SER A 27 -0.02 -8.30 -2.12
CA SER A 27 0.42 -9.68 -2.34
C SER A 27 -0.58 -10.50 -3.16
N ILE A 28 -1.89 -10.25 -3.01
CA ILE A 28 -2.92 -10.88 -3.83
C ILE A 28 -2.74 -10.52 -5.30
N VAL A 29 -2.59 -9.24 -5.61
CA VAL A 29 -2.38 -8.79 -6.99
C VAL A 29 -1.14 -9.46 -7.60
N PHE A 30 -0.04 -9.58 -6.84
CA PHE A 30 1.18 -10.24 -7.31
C PHE A 30 0.98 -11.73 -7.64
N ILE A 31 0.11 -12.42 -6.92
CA ILE A 31 -0.11 -13.87 -7.09
C ILE A 31 -1.20 -14.15 -8.13
N THR A 32 -2.27 -13.35 -8.14
CA THR A 32 -3.45 -13.65 -8.95
C THR A 32 -3.38 -13.07 -10.37
N ILE A 33 -2.75 -11.91 -10.54
CA ILE A 33 -2.73 -11.25 -11.84
C ILE A 33 -1.93 -12.00 -12.90
N PRO A 34 -0.71 -12.52 -12.65
CA PRO A 34 0.06 -13.18 -13.71
C PRO A 34 -0.66 -14.35 -14.37
N PRO A 35 -1.22 -15.34 -13.64
CA PRO A 35 -1.94 -16.43 -14.28
C PRO A 35 -3.20 -15.94 -15.03
N ILE A 36 -4.01 -15.09 -14.41
CA ILE A 36 -5.23 -14.56 -15.04
C ILE A 36 -4.91 -13.76 -16.30
N ALA A 37 -3.88 -12.93 -16.26
CA ALA A 37 -3.48 -12.12 -17.41
C ALA A 37 -2.97 -12.98 -18.58
N ARG A 38 -2.26 -14.09 -18.31
CA ARG A 38 -1.88 -15.08 -19.35
C ARG A 38 -3.10 -15.74 -19.96
N ASP A 39 -4.06 -16.17 -19.14
CA ASP A 39 -5.31 -16.77 -19.61
C ASP A 39 -6.12 -15.80 -20.48
N LEU A 40 -5.99 -14.50 -20.23
CA LEU A 40 -6.59 -13.43 -21.02
C LEU A 40 -5.75 -13.00 -22.23
N GLY A 41 -4.65 -13.71 -22.54
CA GLY A 41 -3.83 -13.51 -23.74
C GLY A 41 -2.78 -12.41 -23.65
N LEU A 42 -2.46 -11.90 -22.42
CA LEU A 42 -1.37 -10.94 -22.26
C LEU A 42 -0.01 -11.65 -22.18
N ASN A 43 1.01 -11.03 -22.80
CA ASN A 43 2.37 -11.52 -22.77
C ASN A 43 3.12 -11.07 -21.48
N GLU A 44 4.29 -11.70 -21.23
CA GLU A 44 5.09 -11.44 -20.00
C GLU A 44 5.55 -9.99 -19.88
N ILE A 45 5.83 -9.32 -21.01
CA ILE A 45 6.24 -7.90 -21.02
C ILE A 45 5.08 -7.01 -20.56
N GLN A 46 3.87 -7.29 -21.03
CA GLN A 46 2.67 -6.57 -20.60
C GLN A 46 2.40 -6.79 -19.12
N ILE A 47 2.49 -8.03 -18.65
CA ILE A 47 2.32 -8.37 -17.22
C ILE A 47 3.36 -7.65 -16.38
N GLY A 48 4.63 -7.72 -16.75
CA GLY A 48 5.70 -6.99 -16.06
C GLY A 48 5.48 -5.47 -16.04
N SER A 49 4.98 -4.89 -17.14
CA SER A 49 4.68 -3.46 -17.25
C SER A 49 3.58 -3.00 -16.30
N ILE A 50 2.55 -3.82 -16.04
CA ILE A 50 1.50 -3.54 -15.08
C ILE A 50 2.11 -3.30 -13.68
N PHE A 51 3.05 -4.16 -13.26
CA PHE A 51 3.70 -4.03 -11.96
C PHE A 51 4.72 -2.89 -11.91
N ALA A 52 5.55 -2.76 -12.95
CA ALA A 52 6.59 -1.74 -13.05
C ALA A 52 6.00 -0.32 -12.99
N THR A 53 4.92 -0.06 -13.72
CA THR A 53 4.25 1.24 -13.72
C THR A 53 3.78 1.66 -12.33
N SER A 54 3.17 0.75 -11.59
CA SER A 54 2.75 1.02 -10.23
C SER A 54 3.92 1.22 -9.28
N ALA A 55 4.99 0.42 -9.41
CA ALA A 55 6.17 0.53 -8.56
C ALA A 55 6.87 1.89 -8.77
N LEU A 56 6.99 2.35 -10.01
CA LEU A 56 7.51 3.67 -10.34
C LEU A 56 6.66 4.80 -9.73
N ALA A 57 5.33 4.70 -9.85
CA ALA A 57 4.44 5.67 -9.24
C ALA A 57 4.59 5.69 -7.70
N TRP A 58 4.71 4.53 -7.06
CA TRP A 58 4.97 4.42 -5.61
C TRP A 58 6.29 5.10 -5.22
N MET A 59 7.35 4.84 -5.97
CA MET A 59 8.67 5.40 -5.70
C MET A 59 8.66 6.93 -5.78
N ILE A 60 8.03 7.49 -6.81
CA ILE A 60 8.01 8.93 -7.06
C ILE A 60 7.06 9.65 -6.10
N LEU A 61 5.86 9.10 -5.89
CA LEU A 61 4.78 9.81 -5.20
C LEU A 61 4.77 9.61 -3.68
N SER A 62 5.36 8.54 -3.17
CA SER A 62 5.40 8.30 -1.71
C SER A 62 6.03 9.44 -0.91
N PRO A 63 7.19 10.02 -1.29
CA PRO A 63 7.74 11.20 -0.60
C PRO A 63 6.85 12.45 -0.73
N ILE A 64 6.20 12.62 -1.88
CA ILE A 64 5.29 13.75 -2.12
C ILE A 64 4.08 13.66 -1.19
N TRP A 65 3.46 12.48 -1.08
CA TRP A 65 2.35 12.24 -0.16
C TRP A 65 2.77 12.42 1.31
N GLY A 66 3.97 11.99 1.68
CA GLY A 66 4.52 12.22 3.02
C GLY A 66 4.53 13.71 3.35
N SER A 67 5.15 14.53 2.48
CA SER A 67 5.22 15.98 2.63
C SER A 67 3.82 16.63 2.59
N LEU A 68 2.95 16.18 1.70
CA LEU A 68 1.59 16.70 1.57
C LEU A 68 0.76 16.39 2.82
N SER A 69 0.97 15.24 3.46
CA SER A 69 0.29 14.86 4.69
C SER A 69 0.68 15.73 5.88
N ASP A 70 1.88 16.34 5.85
CA ASP A 70 2.32 17.30 6.87
C ASP A 70 1.52 18.61 6.78
N SER A 71 1.15 19.02 5.59
CA SER A 71 0.48 20.30 5.34
C SER A 71 -1.04 20.20 5.32
N ILE A 72 -1.62 19.15 4.69
CA ILE A 72 -3.08 18.97 4.53
C ILE A 72 -3.67 18.23 5.73
N GLY A 73 -2.86 17.45 6.43
CA GLY A 73 -3.23 16.65 7.60
C GLY A 73 -3.19 15.15 7.33
N ARG A 74 -2.60 14.41 8.27
CA ARG A 74 -2.35 12.96 8.21
C ARG A 74 -3.60 12.15 7.88
N LYS A 75 -4.68 12.41 8.64
CA LYS A 75 -5.95 11.69 8.51
C LYS A 75 -6.53 11.75 7.10
N LYS A 76 -6.55 12.95 6.51
CA LYS A 76 -7.11 13.16 5.18
C LYS A 76 -6.35 12.36 4.13
N ILE A 77 -5.01 12.39 4.20
CA ILE A 77 -4.17 11.71 3.22
C ILE A 77 -4.22 10.18 3.40
N VAL A 78 -4.32 9.67 4.63
CA VAL A 78 -4.57 8.24 4.87
C VAL A 78 -5.89 7.79 4.23
N ILE A 79 -6.97 8.58 4.39
CA ILE A 79 -8.26 8.27 3.77
C ILE A 79 -8.14 8.29 2.24
N VAL A 80 -7.50 9.29 1.65
CA VAL A 80 -7.26 9.37 0.20
C VAL A 80 -6.49 8.14 -0.28
N GLY A 81 -5.45 7.74 0.44
CA GLY A 81 -4.64 6.56 0.10
C GLY A 81 -5.44 5.26 0.13
N LEU A 82 -6.19 5.03 1.21
CA LEU A 82 -7.04 3.84 1.34
C LEU A 82 -8.18 3.83 0.32
N SER A 83 -8.78 4.99 0.02
CA SER A 83 -9.83 5.10 -0.99
C SER A 83 -9.29 4.77 -2.39
N GLY A 84 -8.15 5.35 -2.77
CA GLY A 84 -7.52 5.04 -4.04
C GLY A 84 -7.10 3.58 -4.17
N PHE A 85 -6.62 2.97 -3.08
CA PHE A 85 -6.35 1.54 -3.00
C PHE A 85 -7.61 0.70 -3.23
N ALA A 86 -8.71 0.99 -2.51
CA ALA A 86 -9.97 0.26 -2.64
C ALA A 86 -10.56 0.38 -4.06
N ILE A 87 -10.60 1.60 -4.61
CA ILE A 87 -11.09 1.86 -5.97
C ILE A 87 -10.24 1.10 -7.00
N SER A 88 -8.91 1.08 -6.83
CA SER A 88 -8.03 0.33 -7.71
C SER A 88 -8.35 -1.16 -7.72
N LEU A 89 -8.60 -1.78 -6.56
CA LEU A 89 -8.99 -3.20 -6.46
C LEU A 89 -10.34 -3.47 -7.15
N ILE A 90 -11.31 -2.57 -7.00
CA ILE A 90 -12.60 -2.68 -7.69
C ILE A 90 -12.43 -2.59 -9.20
N LEU A 91 -11.60 -1.64 -9.68
CA LEU A 91 -11.30 -1.52 -11.10
C LEU A 91 -10.60 -2.77 -11.64
N PHE A 92 -9.68 -3.36 -10.89
CA PHE A 92 -9.06 -4.64 -11.25
C PHE A 92 -10.11 -5.73 -11.39
N SER A 93 -10.94 -5.88 -10.38
CA SER A 93 -12.02 -6.87 -10.37
C SER A 93 -12.92 -6.72 -11.60
N PHE A 94 -13.36 -5.50 -11.87
CA PHE A 94 -14.21 -5.19 -13.01
C PHE A 94 -13.53 -5.47 -14.35
N THR A 95 -12.26 -5.06 -14.50
CA THR A 95 -11.47 -5.30 -15.72
C THR A 95 -11.29 -6.79 -15.99
N ILE A 96 -10.98 -7.59 -14.96
CA ILE A 96 -10.87 -9.05 -15.07
C ILE A 96 -12.20 -9.66 -15.52
N SER A 97 -13.31 -9.25 -14.92
CA SER A 97 -14.64 -9.73 -15.29
C SER A 97 -14.99 -9.44 -16.76
N LEU A 98 -14.69 -8.24 -17.25
CA LEU A 98 -14.88 -7.86 -18.66
C LEU A 98 -13.96 -8.66 -19.59
N GLY A 99 -12.73 -8.93 -19.17
CA GLY A 99 -11.80 -9.79 -19.93
C GLY A 99 -12.32 -11.22 -20.05
N GLN A 100 -12.79 -11.81 -18.94
CA GLN A 100 -13.32 -13.17 -18.93
C GLN A 100 -14.62 -13.33 -19.74
N SER A 101 -15.45 -12.29 -19.79
CA SER A 101 -16.66 -12.30 -20.63
C SER A 101 -16.37 -12.11 -22.12
N GLY A 102 -15.11 -11.87 -22.50
CA GLY A 102 -14.71 -11.60 -23.88
C GLY A 102 -15.08 -10.20 -24.40
N LEU A 103 -15.69 -9.35 -23.54
CA LEU A 103 -16.05 -7.97 -23.93
C LEU A 103 -14.83 -7.07 -24.10
N LEU A 104 -13.74 -7.37 -23.38
CA LEU A 104 -12.47 -6.65 -23.48
C LEU A 104 -11.32 -7.63 -23.74
N THR A 105 -10.56 -7.37 -24.78
CA THR A 105 -9.40 -8.21 -25.16
C THR A 105 -8.22 -7.36 -25.60
N GLY A 106 -7.05 -7.98 -25.69
CA GLY A 106 -5.85 -7.37 -26.26
C GLY A 106 -5.42 -6.07 -25.58
N THR A 107 -5.14 -5.05 -26.38
CA THR A 107 -4.56 -3.78 -25.91
C THR A 107 -5.48 -3.01 -24.97
N PHE A 108 -6.79 -3.01 -25.17
CA PHE A 108 -7.72 -2.31 -24.29
C PHE A 108 -7.77 -2.92 -22.89
N LEU A 109 -7.79 -4.25 -22.80
CA LEU A 109 -7.71 -4.95 -21.53
C LEU A 109 -6.41 -4.61 -20.80
N PHE A 110 -5.28 -4.66 -21.49
CA PHE A 110 -3.98 -4.29 -20.95
C PHE A 110 -3.97 -2.86 -20.40
N LEU A 111 -4.44 -1.88 -21.17
CA LEU A 111 -4.46 -0.47 -20.76
C LEU A 111 -5.34 -0.25 -19.53
N LEU A 112 -6.46 -0.95 -19.39
CA LEU A 112 -7.32 -0.85 -18.19
C LEU A 112 -6.64 -1.47 -16.97
N LEU A 113 -5.97 -2.61 -17.09
CA LEU A 113 -5.19 -3.21 -16.00
C LEU A 113 -4.04 -2.31 -15.55
N VAL A 114 -3.31 -1.71 -16.50
CA VAL A 114 -2.26 -0.72 -16.20
C VAL A 114 -2.86 0.49 -15.49
N SER A 115 -4.00 1.01 -15.97
CA SER A 115 -4.65 2.18 -15.38
C SER A 115 -5.11 1.91 -13.94
N ALA A 116 -5.73 0.76 -13.69
CA ALA A 116 -6.13 0.35 -12.35
C ALA A 116 -4.91 0.21 -11.43
N ARG A 117 -3.81 -0.33 -11.94
CA ARG A 117 -2.57 -0.48 -11.17
C ARG A 117 -1.86 0.84 -10.94
N LEU A 118 -1.86 1.73 -11.93
CA LEU A 118 -1.32 3.08 -11.82
C LEU A 118 -2.10 3.90 -10.76
N LEU A 119 -3.41 3.78 -10.74
CA LEU A 119 -4.26 4.41 -9.71
C LEU A 119 -3.84 3.96 -8.30
N ASN A 120 -3.57 2.66 -8.10
CA ASN A 120 -3.00 2.15 -6.86
C ASN A 120 -1.64 2.77 -6.58
N GLY A 121 -0.77 2.86 -7.57
CA GLY A 121 0.55 3.48 -7.45
C GLY A 121 0.46 4.94 -7.02
N ILE A 122 -0.46 5.69 -7.61
CA ILE A 122 -0.64 7.12 -7.32
C ILE A 122 -1.21 7.32 -5.91
N PHE A 123 -2.36 6.76 -5.61
CA PHE A 123 -3.07 7.03 -4.36
C PHE A 123 -2.68 6.08 -3.23
N GLY A 124 -2.54 4.79 -3.50
CA GLY A 124 -2.17 3.80 -2.48
C GLY A 124 -0.83 4.10 -1.82
N SER A 125 0.12 4.71 -2.56
CA SER A 125 1.41 5.16 -2.04
C SER A 125 1.31 6.21 -0.94
N ALA A 126 0.16 6.87 -0.79
CA ALA A 126 -0.10 7.85 0.26
C ALA A 126 -0.27 7.21 1.65
N THR A 127 -0.77 5.98 1.72
CA THR A 127 -1.21 5.37 2.98
C THR A 127 -0.06 5.17 3.96
N ARG A 128 1.05 4.58 3.52
CA ARG A 128 2.16 4.21 4.41
C ARG A 128 2.89 5.41 5.00
N PRO A 129 3.36 6.42 4.21
CA PRO A 129 4.07 7.57 4.75
C PRO A 129 3.19 8.41 5.67
N SER A 130 1.92 8.59 5.32
CA SER A 130 0.97 9.38 6.13
C SER A 130 0.60 8.68 7.44
N SER A 131 0.42 7.35 7.42
CA SER A 131 0.23 6.55 8.65
C SER A 131 1.45 6.60 9.55
N GLY A 132 2.66 6.49 8.98
CA GLY A 132 3.91 6.63 9.72
C GLY A 132 4.05 8.00 10.37
N GLY A 133 3.79 9.07 9.62
CA GLY A 133 3.76 10.42 10.15
C GLY A 133 2.74 10.59 11.29
N TRP A 134 1.51 10.05 11.11
CA TRP A 134 0.49 10.11 12.15
C TRP A 134 0.93 9.38 13.43
N VAL A 135 1.51 8.20 13.29
CA VAL A 135 2.07 7.44 14.43
C VAL A 135 3.18 8.23 15.12
N ALA A 136 4.06 8.89 14.37
CA ALA A 136 5.11 9.75 14.94
C ALA A 136 4.54 10.93 15.73
N ASP A 137 3.44 11.51 15.26
CA ASP A 137 2.80 12.69 15.88
C ASP A 137 2.07 12.35 17.20
N ILE A 138 1.55 11.11 17.35
CA ILE A 138 0.77 10.69 18.54
C ILE A 138 1.55 9.82 19.51
N SER A 139 2.81 9.47 19.23
CA SER A 139 3.63 8.60 20.08
C SER A 139 4.69 9.39 20.82
N SER A 140 4.89 9.09 22.12
CA SER A 140 6.06 9.58 22.86
C SER A 140 7.36 9.02 22.24
N ILE A 141 8.49 9.68 22.51
CA ILE A 141 9.80 9.25 21.98
C ILE A 141 10.09 7.80 22.39
N GLU A 142 9.78 7.42 23.62
CA GLU A 142 10.02 6.10 24.20
C GLU A 142 9.10 5.02 23.61
N ALA A 143 7.86 5.38 23.25
CA ALA A 143 6.87 4.46 22.68
C ALA A 143 6.96 4.37 21.14
N ARG A 144 7.63 5.31 20.48
CA ARG A 144 7.65 5.46 19.03
C ARG A 144 8.12 4.22 18.30
N SER A 145 9.19 3.59 18.75
CA SER A 145 9.71 2.36 18.13
C SER A 145 8.68 1.22 18.18
N ARG A 146 7.99 1.04 19.30
CA ARG A 146 6.92 0.03 19.44
C ARG A 146 5.71 0.36 18.58
N ALA A 147 5.38 1.62 18.44
CA ALA A 147 4.27 2.08 17.62
C ALA A 147 4.54 1.81 16.13
N PHE A 148 5.74 2.11 15.63
CA PHE A 148 6.16 1.78 14.27
C PHE A 148 6.22 0.28 14.03
N ALA A 149 6.78 -0.49 14.97
CA ALA A 149 6.82 -1.94 14.86
C ALA A 149 5.40 -2.53 14.71
N ARG A 150 4.41 -1.99 15.43
CA ARG A 150 3.02 -2.42 15.30
C ARG A 150 2.41 -2.05 13.96
N LEU A 151 2.71 -0.86 13.46
CA LEU A 151 2.26 -0.41 12.16
C LEU A 151 2.81 -1.32 11.04
N ASP A 152 4.11 -1.60 11.07
CA ASP A 152 4.77 -2.45 10.09
C ASP A 152 4.37 -3.93 10.23
N SER A 153 4.07 -4.40 11.44
CA SER A 153 3.49 -5.74 11.66
C SER A 153 2.16 -5.90 10.93
N GLY A 154 1.29 -4.88 10.95
CA GLY A 154 0.04 -4.90 10.19
C GLY A 154 0.28 -5.15 8.71
N PHE A 155 1.16 -4.36 8.09
CA PHE A 155 1.51 -4.51 6.68
C PHE A 155 2.10 -5.89 6.34
N SER A 156 3.03 -6.37 7.18
CA SER A 156 3.69 -7.66 6.99
C SER A 156 2.73 -8.82 7.15
N MET A 157 1.85 -8.78 8.17
CA MET A 157 0.80 -9.78 8.34
C MET A 157 -0.15 -9.81 7.13
N GLY A 158 -0.51 -8.65 6.59
CA GLY A 158 -1.31 -8.58 5.37
C GLY A 158 -0.64 -9.31 4.21
N ARG A 159 0.66 -9.08 4.00
CA ARG A 159 1.43 -9.75 2.94
C ARG A 159 1.51 -11.27 3.12
N ILE A 160 1.58 -11.76 4.36
CA ILE A 160 1.65 -13.19 4.66
C ILE A 160 0.27 -13.85 4.56
N LEU A 161 -0.75 -13.23 5.12
CA LEU A 161 -2.11 -13.80 5.17
C LEU A 161 -2.88 -13.59 3.86
N GLY A 162 -2.54 -12.53 3.10
CA GLY A 162 -3.21 -12.19 1.85
C GLY A 162 -3.31 -13.37 0.88
N PRO A 163 -2.22 -14.06 0.55
CA PRO A 163 -2.25 -15.21 -0.35
C PRO A 163 -3.14 -16.35 0.12
N ALA A 164 -3.12 -16.68 1.41
CA ALA A 164 -3.95 -17.73 1.98
C ALA A 164 -5.44 -17.40 1.88
N VAL A 165 -5.81 -16.16 2.23
CA VAL A 165 -7.19 -15.67 2.10
C VAL A 165 -7.60 -15.60 0.62
N ALA A 166 -6.70 -15.14 -0.26
CA ALA A 166 -6.98 -15.11 -1.69
C ALA A 166 -7.23 -16.49 -2.26
N GLY A 167 -6.42 -17.50 -1.89
CA GLY A 167 -6.60 -18.88 -2.34
C GLY A 167 -7.99 -19.42 -2.00
N LEU A 168 -8.49 -19.17 -0.79
CA LEU A 168 -9.84 -19.55 -0.39
C LEU A 168 -10.92 -18.80 -1.19
N LEU A 169 -10.73 -17.50 -1.42
CA LEU A 169 -11.72 -16.68 -2.14
C LEU A 169 -11.73 -16.95 -3.64
N LEU A 170 -10.61 -17.39 -4.22
CA LEU A 170 -10.53 -17.80 -5.62
C LEU A 170 -11.37 -19.06 -5.90
N LEU A 171 -11.67 -19.88 -4.90
CA LEU A 171 -12.60 -21.00 -5.04
C LEU A 171 -14.04 -20.51 -5.32
N ILE A 172 -14.37 -19.28 -4.95
CA ILE A 172 -15.68 -18.67 -5.19
C ILE A 172 -15.69 -17.97 -6.55
N SER A 173 -14.70 -17.10 -6.80
CA SER A 173 -14.58 -16.31 -8.04
C SER A 173 -13.20 -15.69 -8.14
N TYR A 174 -12.71 -15.47 -9.37
CA TYR A 174 -11.48 -14.72 -9.63
C TYR A 174 -11.54 -13.28 -9.14
N THR A 175 -12.72 -12.71 -8.99
CA THR A 175 -12.93 -11.33 -8.53
C THR A 175 -13.15 -11.21 -7.03
N ALA A 176 -13.52 -12.28 -6.34
CA ALA A 176 -13.86 -12.28 -4.92
C ALA A 176 -12.73 -11.73 -4.01
N PRO A 177 -11.44 -12.06 -4.20
CA PRO A 177 -10.37 -11.52 -3.36
C PRO A 177 -10.27 -10.00 -3.43
N PHE A 178 -10.44 -9.43 -4.62
CA PHE A 178 -10.33 -7.98 -4.83
C PHE A 178 -11.47 -7.23 -4.14
N PHE A 179 -12.70 -7.72 -4.27
CA PHE A 179 -13.86 -7.14 -3.57
C PHE A 179 -13.74 -7.26 -2.06
N PHE A 180 -13.29 -8.40 -1.55
CA PHE A 180 -13.13 -8.62 -0.12
C PHE A 180 -12.17 -7.59 0.51
N PHE A 181 -10.99 -7.39 -0.09
CA PHE A 181 -10.02 -6.44 0.45
C PHE A 181 -10.38 -4.97 0.17
N ALA A 182 -11.10 -4.68 -0.92
CA ALA A 182 -11.67 -3.36 -1.14
C ALA A 182 -12.70 -3.02 -0.05
N MET A 183 -13.58 -3.96 0.29
CA MET A 183 -14.55 -3.80 1.37
C MET A 183 -13.85 -3.62 2.73
N GLY A 184 -12.83 -4.42 3.01
CA GLY A 184 -12.00 -4.27 4.22
C GLY A 184 -11.39 -2.87 4.32
N ALA A 185 -10.87 -2.34 3.22
CA ALA A 185 -10.33 -0.99 3.18
C ALA A 185 -11.41 0.07 3.44
N PHE A 186 -12.61 -0.08 2.89
CA PHE A 186 -13.73 0.84 3.19
C PHE A 186 -14.15 0.80 4.65
N ILE A 187 -14.19 -0.38 5.27
CA ILE A 187 -14.46 -0.52 6.71
C ILE A 187 -13.39 0.23 7.51
N VAL A 188 -12.12 0.06 7.16
CA VAL A 188 -11.02 0.78 7.83
C VAL A 188 -11.13 2.28 7.62
N ILE A 189 -11.53 2.77 6.44
CA ILE A 189 -11.75 4.20 6.19
C ILE A 189 -12.78 4.77 7.18
N ILE A 190 -13.86 4.04 7.43
CA ILE A 190 -14.88 4.46 8.43
C ILE A 190 -14.22 4.58 9.81
N PHE A 191 -13.46 3.57 10.26
CA PHE A 191 -12.77 3.63 11.54
C PHE A 191 -11.71 4.74 11.61
N VAL A 192 -10.96 4.98 10.53
CA VAL A 192 -10.02 6.11 10.43
C VAL A 192 -10.77 7.44 10.55
N SER A 193 -11.94 7.55 9.91
CA SER A 193 -12.76 8.77 9.94
C SER A 193 -13.25 9.11 11.35
N LEU A 194 -13.44 8.11 12.19
CA LEU A 194 -13.87 8.29 13.59
C LEU A 194 -12.69 8.66 14.53
N GLN A 195 -11.42 8.49 14.09
CA GLN A 195 -10.28 8.85 14.94
C GLN A 195 -10.15 10.37 15.08
N LYS A 196 -9.75 10.80 16.28
CA LYS A 196 -9.43 12.22 16.54
C LYS A 196 -8.19 12.60 15.72
N THR A 197 -8.28 13.72 15.02
CA THR A 197 -7.12 14.27 14.29
C THR A 197 -6.15 14.85 15.31
N PRO A 198 -4.86 14.49 15.31
CA PRO A 198 -3.89 15.16 16.15
C PRO A 198 -3.83 16.64 15.76
N PRO A 199 -3.57 17.54 16.71
CA PRO A 199 -3.35 18.94 16.39
C PRO A 199 -2.23 19.03 15.36
N MET A 200 -2.44 19.82 14.29
CA MET A 200 -1.36 20.11 13.35
C MET A 200 -0.29 20.88 14.10
N ILE A 201 0.76 20.21 14.49
CA ILE A 201 1.95 20.87 15.02
C ILE A 201 2.67 21.40 13.78
N PHE A 202 2.36 22.63 13.38
CA PHE A 202 3.19 23.36 12.45
C PHE A 202 4.55 23.54 13.10
N GLN A 203 5.41 22.54 13.00
CA GLN A 203 6.80 22.73 13.30
C GLN A 203 7.36 23.58 12.17
N GLU A 204 7.55 24.88 12.44
CA GLU A 204 8.40 25.78 11.66
C GLU A 204 9.89 25.34 11.65
N LYS A 205 10.13 24.06 11.81
CA LYS A 205 11.46 23.55 11.55
C LYS A 205 11.68 23.65 10.04
N LYS A 206 12.44 24.65 9.64
CA LYS A 206 13.24 24.66 8.39
C LYS A 206 14.13 23.41 8.40
N ILE A 207 13.50 22.24 8.21
CA ILE A 207 14.24 21.03 7.88
C ILE A 207 14.84 21.36 6.52
N LYS A 208 16.16 21.54 6.47
CA LYS A 208 16.89 21.57 5.20
C LYS A 208 16.31 20.42 4.36
N LYS A 209 15.63 20.74 3.26
CA LYS A 209 15.05 19.72 2.37
C LYS A 209 16.21 18.81 1.97
N LEU A 210 16.25 17.61 2.52
CA LEU A 210 17.18 16.58 2.08
C LEU A 210 16.82 16.30 0.62
N THR A 211 17.65 16.70 -0.29
CA THR A 211 17.56 16.34 -1.69
C THR A 211 18.00 14.88 -1.86
N LEU A 212 17.43 14.15 -2.81
CA LEU A 212 17.82 12.78 -3.15
C LEU A 212 19.33 12.63 -3.42
N PHE A 213 20.01 13.73 -3.75
CA PHE A 213 21.45 13.82 -3.99
C PHE A 213 22.27 14.21 -2.75
N ASP A 214 21.66 14.31 -1.55
CA ASP A 214 22.41 14.54 -0.33
C ASP A 214 23.24 13.29 0.02
N ALA A 215 24.54 13.47 0.24
CA ALA A 215 25.47 12.39 0.57
C ALA A 215 25.01 11.54 1.78
N ARG A 216 24.19 12.10 2.66
CA ARG A 216 23.62 11.40 3.82
C ARG A 216 22.53 10.41 3.45
N VAL A 217 21.90 10.56 2.28
CA VAL A 217 20.79 9.69 1.81
C VAL A 217 21.32 8.48 1.05
N TRP A 218 22.45 8.60 0.37
CA TRP A 218 23.04 7.58 -0.47
C TRP A 218 23.24 6.20 0.21
N PRO A 219 23.80 6.12 1.45
CA PRO A 219 23.96 4.82 2.10
C PRO A 219 22.62 4.08 2.27
N PHE A 220 21.56 4.80 2.62
CA PHE A 220 20.21 4.22 2.77
C PHE A 220 19.62 3.78 1.44
N LEU A 221 19.86 4.53 0.36
CA LEU A 221 19.40 4.17 -0.98
C LEU A 221 20.10 2.91 -1.49
N ILE A 222 21.41 2.78 -1.28
CA ILE A 222 22.19 1.62 -1.69
C ILE A 222 21.72 0.36 -0.93
N ILE A 223 21.53 0.47 0.39
CA ILE A 223 21.05 -0.64 1.22
C ILE A 223 19.63 -1.04 0.79
N SER A 224 18.74 -0.09 0.57
CA SER A 224 17.37 -0.35 0.12
C SER A 224 17.31 -0.99 -1.26
N ALA A 225 18.15 -0.53 -2.19
CA ALA A 225 18.27 -1.10 -3.53
C ALA A 225 18.80 -2.53 -3.47
N GLY A 226 19.85 -2.79 -2.67
CA GLY A 226 20.39 -4.13 -2.46
C GLY A 226 19.38 -5.11 -1.88
N PHE A 227 18.57 -4.65 -0.93
CA PHE A 227 17.49 -5.45 -0.35
C PHE A 227 16.38 -5.73 -1.37
N GLY A 228 16.04 -4.75 -2.21
CA GLY A 228 15.06 -4.90 -3.30
C GLY A 228 15.49 -5.94 -4.34
N VAL A 229 16.74 -5.87 -4.78
CA VAL A 229 17.31 -6.83 -5.73
C VAL A 229 17.38 -8.24 -5.15
N SER A 230 17.81 -8.37 -3.89
CA SER A 230 17.86 -9.67 -3.19
C SER A 230 16.48 -10.33 -3.07
N ASN A 231 15.45 -9.56 -2.70
CA ASN A 231 14.07 -10.06 -2.67
C ASN A 231 13.55 -10.47 -4.05
N ALA A 232 13.86 -9.69 -5.08
CA ALA A 232 13.45 -10.02 -6.46
C ALA A 232 14.12 -11.32 -6.94
N ALA A 233 15.39 -11.51 -6.64
CA ALA A 233 16.13 -12.73 -6.99
C ALA A 233 15.55 -13.97 -6.28
N LEU A 234 15.20 -13.87 -5.00
CA LEU A 234 14.61 -14.98 -4.24
C LEU A 234 13.24 -15.41 -4.79
N VAL A 235 12.44 -14.47 -5.29
CA VAL A 235 11.12 -14.76 -5.88
C VAL A 235 11.24 -15.43 -7.25
N GLN A 236 12.34 -15.19 -7.99
CA GLN A 236 12.56 -15.81 -9.30
C GLN A 236 13.16 -17.22 -9.23
N THR A 237 13.76 -17.61 -8.10
CA THR A 237 14.41 -18.91 -7.91
C THR A 237 13.55 -19.94 -7.16
N SER A 238 12.37 -19.56 -6.71
CA SER A 238 11.37 -20.42 -6.08
C SER A 238 10.23 -20.75 -7.02
#